data_313e16dd73863bc9845870deb05af3f7
#
_entry.id   313e16dd73863bc9845870deb05af3f7
#
_cell.length_a   1.000
_cell.length_b   1.000
_cell.length_c   1.000
_cell.angle_alpha   90.00
_cell.angle_beta   90.00
_cell.angle_gamma   90.00
#
_symmetry.space_group_name_H-M   'P 1'
#
loop_
_entity.id
_entity.type
_entity.pdbx_description
1 polymer ?
#
loop_
_entity_poly.entity_id
_entity_poly.type
_entity_poly.pdbx_seq_one_letter_code
_entity_poly.pdbx_strand_id
1 'polypeptide(L)'
;MIIAGNWKMNPDQQAAEALLEALSDYTPASDSNCEIVCFPPACYFSMANQALAKTDVRWGAQNCHQESGGAYTGEISAQMIKEQGGAWVILGHSERRQYFAETDALVGQKIVTALQTGLRPILCVGESEEVRNKHSHDNFVQSQLEASLELVAQMSPDAQKKALAQLVIAYEPVWAIGTGKVASLLDIEAMHQGLLQKMEALFGVQLPEAGVPILYGGSVNDANAADSLGLKPVSGALVGGASLKPDAFLSICHIADKK
;
A
#
# COMPACT_ATOMS: atom_id res chain seq x y z
N MET A 1 9.56 8.46 -4.34
CA MET A 1 8.71 7.30 -4.70
C MET A 1 8.54 6.35 -3.53
N ILE A 2 7.51 5.48 -3.53
CA ILE A 2 7.32 4.43 -2.51
C ILE A 2 7.24 3.08 -3.20
N ILE A 3 8.12 2.14 -2.85
CA ILE A 3 8.07 0.76 -3.33
C ILE A 3 7.72 -0.15 -2.16
N ALA A 4 6.51 -0.68 -2.21
CA ALA A 4 5.88 -1.47 -1.16
C ALA A 4 5.79 -2.95 -1.59
N GLY A 5 6.50 -3.85 -0.92
CA GLY A 5 6.54 -5.28 -1.21
C GLY A 5 5.53 -6.05 -0.35
N ASN A 6 4.38 -6.41 -0.91
CA ASN A 6 3.38 -7.24 -0.23
C ASN A 6 3.69 -8.73 -0.44
N TRP A 7 4.20 -9.39 0.57
CA TRP A 7 4.53 -10.82 0.50
C TRP A 7 3.31 -11.74 0.54
N LYS A 8 2.15 -11.19 0.92
CA LYS A 8 0.92 -11.97 1.10
C LYS A 8 1.15 -13.15 2.07
N MET A 9 0.54 -14.30 1.85
CA MET A 9 0.75 -15.52 2.65
C MET A 9 1.95 -16.32 2.11
N ASN A 10 3.10 -15.68 1.99
CA ASN A 10 4.39 -16.22 1.52
C ASN A 10 5.52 -15.54 2.29
N PRO A 11 6.75 -16.01 2.14
CA PRO A 11 7.21 -17.34 1.76
C PRO A 11 7.34 -18.28 2.99
N ASP A 12 8.08 -19.40 2.86
CA ASP A 12 8.55 -20.13 4.03
C ASP A 12 9.64 -19.35 4.78
N GLN A 13 10.05 -19.83 5.95
CA GLN A 13 10.98 -19.11 6.81
C GLN A 13 12.34 -18.88 6.15
N GLN A 14 12.89 -19.87 5.47
CA GLN A 14 14.21 -19.77 4.84
C GLN A 14 14.21 -18.72 3.73
N ALA A 15 13.18 -18.70 2.91
CA ALA A 15 13.04 -17.69 1.87
C ALA A 15 12.72 -16.30 2.44
N ALA A 16 12.02 -16.21 3.57
CA ALA A 16 11.82 -14.94 4.29
C ALA A 16 13.13 -14.36 4.81
N GLU A 17 14.01 -15.22 5.39
CA GLU A 17 15.34 -14.82 5.83
C GLU A 17 16.18 -14.29 4.66
N ALA A 18 16.21 -15.00 3.53
CA ALA A 18 16.95 -14.57 2.35
C ALA A 18 16.43 -13.25 1.74
N LEU A 19 15.11 -13.04 1.74
CA LEU A 19 14.51 -11.77 1.32
C LEU A 19 14.92 -10.61 2.22
N LEU A 20 14.89 -10.81 3.54
CA LEU A 20 15.26 -9.79 4.51
C LEU A 20 16.74 -9.47 4.46
N GLU A 21 17.61 -10.48 4.25
CA GLU A 21 19.04 -10.29 4.03
C GLU A 21 19.30 -9.42 2.79
N ALA A 22 18.69 -9.76 1.66
CA ALA A 22 18.82 -8.98 0.44
C ALA A 22 18.32 -7.53 0.59
N LEU A 23 17.24 -7.32 1.36
CA LEU A 23 16.74 -5.99 1.67
C LEU A 23 17.66 -5.24 2.63
N SER A 24 18.30 -5.92 3.57
CA SER A 24 19.24 -5.29 4.51
C SER A 24 20.53 -4.82 3.82
N ASP A 25 20.94 -5.50 2.77
CA ASP A 25 22.12 -5.17 1.97
C ASP A 25 21.83 -4.09 0.92
N TYR A 26 20.54 -3.75 0.71
CA TYR A 26 20.18 -2.73 -0.25
C TYR A 26 20.69 -1.35 0.17
N THR A 27 21.39 -0.71 -0.75
CA THR A 27 21.86 0.66 -0.57
C THR A 27 21.19 1.54 -1.63
N PRO A 28 20.32 2.49 -1.24
CA PRO A 28 19.72 3.44 -2.19
C PRO A 28 20.79 4.33 -2.82
N ALA A 29 20.49 4.92 -3.97
CA ALA A 29 21.33 5.96 -4.55
C ALA A 29 21.47 7.13 -3.58
N SER A 30 22.61 7.82 -3.59
CA SER A 30 22.94 8.88 -2.63
C SER A 30 21.97 10.08 -2.64
N ASP A 31 21.28 10.27 -3.73
CA ASP A 31 20.28 11.32 -3.97
C ASP A 31 18.85 10.77 -4.08
N SER A 32 18.64 9.49 -3.75
CA SER A 32 17.33 8.85 -3.82
C SER A 32 16.40 9.37 -2.73
N ASN A 33 15.18 9.68 -3.14
CA ASN A 33 14.03 9.92 -2.25
C ASN A 33 13.06 8.73 -2.27
N CYS A 34 13.52 7.54 -2.66
CA CYS A 34 12.69 6.34 -2.69
C CYS A 34 12.57 5.71 -1.31
N GLU A 35 11.35 5.53 -0.85
CA GLU A 35 11.03 4.82 0.39
C GLU A 35 10.67 3.37 0.06
N ILE A 36 11.40 2.42 0.67
CA ILE A 36 11.19 1.00 0.46
C ILE A 36 10.58 0.40 1.71
N VAL A 37 9.51 -0.36 1.54
CA VAL A 37 8.82 -1.02 2.64
C VAL A 37 8.42 -2.43 2.26
N CYS A 38 8.66 -3.42 3.13
CA CYS A 38 8.17 -4.78 2.97
C CYS A 38 7.05 -5.10 3.97
N PHE A 39 6.13 -5.96 3.55
CA PHE A 39 4.99 -6.39 4.35
C PHE A 39 5.02 -7.92 4.49
N PRO A 40 5.81 -8.44 5.45
CA PRO A 40 5.87 -9.87 5.71
C PRO A 40 4.60 -10.37 6.43
N PRO A 41 4.31 -11.69 6.40
CA PRO A 41 3.37 -12.31 7.33
C PRO A 41 3.72 -12.03 8.79
N ALA A 42 2.71 -11.98 9.67
CA ALA A 42 2.88 -11.60 11.07
C ALA A 42 3.86 -12.48 11.85
N CYS A 43 3.99 -13.76 11.47
CA CYS A 43 4.97 -14.69 12.07
C CYS A 43 6.43 -14.26 11.85
N TYR A 44 6.70 -13.32 10.94
CA TYR A 44 8.05 -12.82 10.62
C TYR A 44 8.31 -11.39 11.09
N PHE A 45 7.43 -10.75 11.86
CA PHE A 45 7.63 -9.36 12.32
C PHE A 45 8.91 -9.18 13.12
N SER A 46 9.18 -10.07 14.09
CA SER A 46 10.42 -10.00 14.88
C SER A 46 11.68 -10.15 14.00
N MET A 47 11.63 -11.06 13.02
CA MET A 47 12.71 -11.27 12.07
C MET A 47 12.94 -10.03 11.20
N ALA A 48 11.87 -9.44 10.66
CA ALA A 48 11.94 -8.21 9.88
C ALA A 48 12.51 -7.05 10.69
N ASN A 49 12.05 -6.89 11.93
CA ASN A 49 12.56 -5.84 12.81
C ASN A 49 14.05 -6.00 13.11
N GLN A 50 14.53 -7.22 13.32
CA GLN A 50 15.95 -7.47 13.58
C GLN A 50 16.82 -7.23 12.34
N ALA A 51 16.39 -7.75 11.18
CA ALA A 51 17.16 -7.63 9.94
C ALA A 51 17.25 -6.17 9.44
N LEU A 52 16.17 -5.41 9.56
CA LEU A 52 16.06 -4.07 8.98
C LEU A 52 16.36 -2.92 9.97
N ALA A 53 16.67 -3.22 11.22
CA ALA A 53 16.86 -2.22 12.30
C ALA A 53 17.90 -1.14 12.00
N LYS A 54 18.89 -1.42 11.16
CA LYS A 54 20.00 -0.52 10.84
C LYS A 54 20.02 -0.09 9.37
N THR A 55 18.89 -0.22 8.70
CA THR A 55 18.74 0.12 7.28
C THR A 55 17.71 1.21 7.08
N ASP A 56 17.63 1.77 5.87
CA ASP A 56 16.58 2.70 5.46
C ASP A 56 15.30 1.99 4.98
N VAL A 57 15.35 0.67 4.81
CA VAL A 57 14.18 -0.13 4.47
C VAL A 57 13.27 -0.27 5.68
N ARG A 58 11.97 -0.01 5.49
CA ARG A 58 10.95 -0.14 6.53
C ARG A 58 10.15 -1.43 6.36
N TRP A 59 9.44 -1.81 7.40
CA TRP A 59 8.49 -2.90 7.31
C TRP A 59 7.14 -2.52 7.93
N GLY A 60 6.10 -3.25 7.53
CA GLY A 60 4.74 -3.07 8.00
C GLY A 60 3.93 -4.36 8.00
N ALA A 61 2.69 -4.27 8.46
CA ALA A 61 1.77 -5.39 8.50
C ALA A 61 0.85 -5.42 7.27
N GLN A 62 0.40 -6.61 6.89
CA GLN A 62 -0.54 -6.82 5.77
C GLN A 62 -1.98 -6.50 6.15
N ASN A 63 -2.28 -6.30 7.43
CA ASN A 63 -3.58 -5.94 7.99
C ASN A 63 -3.42 -5.59 9.47
N CYS A 64 -4.41 -4.91 10.07
CA CYS A 64 -4.60 -4.83 11.52
C CYS A 64 -6.09 -4.89 11.86
N HIS A 65 -6.38 -5.16 13.13
CA HIS A 65 -7.75 -5.06 13.66
C HIS A 65 -8.12 -3.59 13.91
N GLN A 66 -9.41 -3.25 13.86
CA GLN A 66 -9.90 -1.89 14.15
C GLN A 66 -9.84 -1.52 15.62
N GLU A 67 -9.87 -2.51 16.51
CA GLU A 67 -9.76 -2.30 17.96
C GLU A 67 -8.29 -2.37 18.40
N SER A 68 -7.94 -1.60 19.42
CA SER A 68 -6.59 -1.57 20.00
C SER A 68 -6.23 -2.81 20.83
N GLY A 69 -7.24 -3.57 21.28
CA GLY A 69 -7.10 -4.78 22.07
C GLY A 69 -8.47 -5.35 22.45
N GLY A 70 -8.50 -6.52 23.09
CA GLY A 70 -9.74 -7.13 23.57
C GLY A 70 -9.90 -8.60 23.22
N ALA A 71 -11.14 -9.10 23.26
CA ALA A 71 -11.48 -10.50 23.02
C ALA A 71 -11.61 -10.80 21.52
N TYR A 72 -10.51 -10.67 20.78
CA TYR A 72 -10.42 -10.87 19.32
C TYR A 72 -9.34 -11.92 19.03
N THR A 73 -9.62 -13.17 19.40
CA THR A 73 -8.66 -14.27 19.29
C THR A 73 -8.15 -14.43 17.84
N GLY A 74 -6.81 -14.34 17.67
CA GLY A 74 -6.14 -14.47 16.37
C GLY A 74 -5.87 -13.14 15.66
N GLU A 75 -6.45 -12.02 16.12
CA GLU A 75 -6.24 -10.70 15.54
C GLU A 75 -4.96 -10.02 16.06
N ILE A 76 -4.45 -9.10 15.26
CA ILE A 76 -3.28 -8.27 15.58
C ILE A 76 -3.72 -6.80 15.55
N SER A 77 -3.52 -6.09 16.68
CA SER A 77 -3.85 -4.68 16.75
C SER A 77 -2.76 -3.80 16.13
N ALA A 78 -3.12 -2.57 15.76
CA ALA A 78 -2.16 -1.57 15.29
C ALA A 78 -1.08 -1.29 16.35
N GLN A 79 -1.45 -1.31 17.64
CA GLN A 79 -0.52 -1.13 18.75
C GLN A 79 0.55 -2.23 18.81
N MET A 80 0.16 -3.52 18.63
CA MET A 80 1.09 -4.65 18.59
C MET A 80 2.09 -4.51 17.45
N ILE A 81 1.64 -4.08 16.27
CA ILE A 81 2.53 -3.84 15.13
C ILE A 81 3.55 -2.76 15.44
N LYS A 82 3.10 -1.64 16.04
CA LYS A 82 3.96 -0.52 16.42
C LYS A 82 5.01 -0.92 17.45
N GLU A 83 4.62 -1.68 18.47
CA GLU A 83 5.51 -2.16 19.54
C GLU A 83 6.57 -3.14 19.01
N GLN A 84 6.26 -3.89 17.95
CA GLN A 84 7.23 -4.75 17.26
C GLN A 84 8.20 -3.95 16.35
N GLY A 85 8.01 -2.64 16.18
CA GLY A 85 8.85 -1.79 15.34
C GLY A 85 8.28 -1.55 13.94
N GLY A 86 7.08 -2.05 13.64
CA GLY A 86 6.41 -1.79 12.36
C GLY A 86 6.03 -0.31 12.21
N ALA A 87 6.16 0.20 11.00
CA ALA A 87 5.87 1.60 10.68
C ALA A 87 4.66 1.76 9.75
N TRP A 88 4.26 0.70 9.07
CA TRP A 88 3.26 0.71 8.01
C TRP A 88 2.19 -0.37 8.19
N VAL A 89 1.05 -0.21 7.50
CA VAL A 89 0.03 -1.25 7.40
C VAL A 89 -0.72 -1.15 6.07
N ILE A 90 -0.96 -2.30 5.40
CA ILE A 90 -1.86 -2.40 4.25
C ILE A 90 -3.28 -2.61 4.77
N LEU A 91 -4.25 -1.84 4.26
CA LEU A 91 -5.66 -1.91 4.67
C LEU A 91 -6.58 -1.98 3.45
N GLY A 92 -7.60 -2.84 3.53
CA GLY A 92 -8.59 -2.98 2.48
C GLY A 92 -8.06 -3.62 1.19
N HIS A 93 -6.96 -4.40 1.25
CA HIS A 93 -6.44 -5.13 0.10
C HIS A 93 -7.55 -5.98 -0.55
N SER A 94 -7.54 -6.06 -1.88
CA SER A 94 -8.60 -6.73 -2.65
C SER A 94 -8.90 -8.15 -2.20
N GLU A 95 -7.89 -8.94 -1.82
CA GLU A 95 -8.06 -10.30 -1.28
C GLU A 95 -8.84 -10.29 0.04
N ARG A 96 -8.65 -9.29 0.90
CA ARG A 96 -9.38 -9.19 2.17
C ARG A 96 -10.83 -8.77 1.97
N ARG A 97 -11.08 -7.88 1.03
CA ARG A 97 -12.45 -7.53 0.61
C ARG A 97 -13.18 -8.74 0.04
N GLN A 98 -12.51 -9.52 -0.80
CA GLN A 98 -13.09 -10.66 -1.49
C GLN A 98 -13.28 -11.89 -0.59
N TYR A 99 -12.26 -12.26 0.20
CA TYR A 99 -12.26 -13.52 0.94
C TYR A 99 -12.66 -13.39 2.41
N PHE A 100 -12.52 -12.20 2.99
CA PHE A 100 -12.80 -11.92 4.40
C PHE A 100 -13.92 -10.90 4.60
N ALA A 101 -14.63 -10.54 3.52
CA ALA A 101 -15.77 -9.62 3.54
C ALA A 101 -15.48 -8.26 4.23
N GLU A 102 -14.26 -7.75 4.11
CA GLU A 102 -13.93 -6.42 4.61
C GLU A 102 -14.70 -5.34 3.85
N THR A 103 -15.55 -4.62 4.56
CA THR A 103 -16.33 -3.49 4.01
C THR A 103 -15.52 -2.20 4.04
N ASP A 104 -15.93 -1.20 3.25
CA ASP A 104 -15.29 0.12 3.26
C ASP A 104 -15.39 0.78 4.64
N ALA A 105 -16.50 0.65 5.32
CA ALA A 105 -16.69 1.17 6.68
C ALA A 105 -15.72 0.53 7.69
N LEU A 106 -15.51 -0.80 7.62
CA LEU A 106 -14.54 -1.51 8.45
C LEU A 106 -13.10 -1.05 8.13
N VAL A 107 -12.78 -0.89 6.86
CA VAL A 107 -11.48 -0.38 6.42
C VAL A 107 -11.27 1.04 6.95
N GLY A 108 -12.28 1.90 6.91
CA GLY A 108 -12.25 3.25 7.49
C GLY A 108 -11.93 3.26 8.98
N GLN A 109 -12.54 2.36 9.77
CA GLN A 109 -12.21 2.20 11.19
C GLN A 109 -10.74 1.80 11.41
N LYS A 110 -10.24 0.86 10.63
CA LYS A 110 -8.83 0.43 10.67
C LYS A 110 -7.87 1.55 10.31
N ILE A 111 -8.21 2.39 9.31
CA ILE A 111 -7.41 3.56 8.93
C ILE A 111 -7.28 4.53 10.12
N VAL A 112 -8.39 4.86 10.77
CA VAL A 112 -8.38 5.76 11.93
C VAL A 112 -7.50 5.20 13.04
N THR A 113 -7.65 3.93 13.39
CA THR A 113 -6.86 3.26 14.43
C THR A 113 -5.37 3.22 14.08
N ALA A 114 -5.02 2.92 12.82
CA ALA A 114 -3.64 2.94 12.36
C ALA A 114 -3.01 4.33 12.48
N LEU A 115 -3.70 5.38 12.03
CA LEU A 115 -3.26 6.77 12.13
C LEU A 115 -3.08 7.22 13.57
N GLN A 116 -4.03 6.88 14.46
CA GLN A 116 -3.94 7.20 15.90
C GLN A 116 -2.76 6.52 16.60
N THR A 117 -2.39 5.33 16.15
CA THR A 117 -1.25 4.57 16.67
C THR A 117 0.09 5.04 16.07
N GLY A 118 0.05 5.89 15.03
CA GLY A 118 1.23 6.37 14.30
C GLY A 118 1.81 5.34 13.33
N LEU A 119 0.97 4.43 12.83
CA LEU A 119 1.27 3.64 11.64
C LEU A 119 0.87 4.41 10.40
N ARG A 120 1.60 4.23 9.31
CA ARG A 120 1.31 4.81 8.00
C ARG A 120 0.46 3.82 7.17
N PRO A 121 -0.85 4.09 6.94
CA PRO A 121 -1.70 3.16 6.22
C PRO A 121 -1.53 3.30 4.70
N ILE A 122 -1.54 2.16 4.00
CA ILE A 122 -1.77 2.05 2.56
C ILE A 122 -3.20 1.57 2.37
N LEU A 123 -4.10 2.46 1.96
CA LEU A 123 -5.48 2.13 1.61
C LEU A 123 -5.53 1.55 0.19
N CYS A 124 -5.93 0.29 0.07
CA CYS A 124 -6.16 -0.36 -1.22
C CYS A 124 -7.58 -0.13 -1.71
N VAL A 125 -7.70 0.32 -2.96
CA VAL A 125 -8.95 0.49 -3.69
C VAL A 125 -8.80 -0.06 -5.11
N GLY A 126 -9.88 -0.62 -5.66
CA GLY A 126 -9.82 -1.18 -7.01
C GLY A 126 -11.05 -1.95 -7.41
N GLU A 127 -11.19 -2.20 -8.69
CA GLU A 127 -12.36 -2.82 -9.29
C GLU A 127 -12.09 -4.23 -9.81
N SER A 128 -13.14 -5.05 -9.77
CA SER A 128 -13.18 -6.38 -10.40
C SER A 128 -13.33 -6.30 -11.92
N GLU A 129 -13.05 -7.40 -12.61
CA GLU A 129 -13.29 -7.52 -14.05
C GLU A 129 -14.76 -7.29 -14.42
N GLU A 130 -15.69 -7.72 -13.58
CA GLU A 130 -17.13 -7.50 -13.80
C GLU A 130 -17.46 -6.01 -13.80
N VAL A 131 -16.95 -5.25 -12.84
CA VAL A 131 -17.15 -3.79 -12.76
C VAL A 131 -16.52 -3.08 -13.96
N ARG A 132 -15.32 -3.53 -14.36
CA ARG A 132 -14.61 -2.99 -15.51
C ARG A 132 -15.39 -3.18 -16.80
N ASN A 133 -15.92 -4.38 -17.03
CA ASN A 133 -16.70 -4.72 -18.22
C ASN A 133 -18.03 -3.95 -18.30
N LYS A 134 -18.57 -3.49 -17.17
CA LYS A 134 -19.75 -2.62 -17.11
C LYS A 134 -19.43 -1.13 -17.32
N HIS A 135 -18.18 -0.77 -17.57
CA HIS A 135 -17.71 0.61 -17.70
C HIS A 135 -18.08 1.51 -16.50
N SER A 136 -18.16 0.94 -15.29
CA SER A 136 -18.50 1.64 -14.06
C SER A 136 -17.34 1.75 -13.08
N HIS A 137 -16.13 1.42 -13.53
CA HIS A 137 -14.93 1.30 -12.69
C HIS A 137 -14.53 2.62 -12.03
N ASP A 138 -14.60 3.76 -12.73
CA ASP A 138 -14.23 5.06 -12.17
C ASP A 138 -15.13 5.42 -10.98
N ASN A 139 -16.45 5.36 -11.16
CA ASN A 139 -17.41 5.62 -10.10
C ASN A 139 -17.28 4.63 -8.95
N PHE A 140 -17.06 3.35 -9.25
CA PHE A 140 -16.91 2.29 -8.24
C PHE A 140 -15.69 2.55 -7.36
N VAL A 141 -14.52 2.77 -7.96
CA VAL A 141 -13.27 2.97 -7.22
C VAL A 141 -13.28 4.28 -6.43
N GLN A 142 -13.84 5.36 -7.01
CA GLN A 142 -14.01 6.63 -6.31
C GLN A 142 -15.00 6.53 -5.14
N SER A 143 -16.08 5.77 -5.27
CA SER A 143 -17.04 5.53 -4.18
C SER A 143 -16.42 4.69 -3.08
N GLN A 144 -15.61 3.68 -3.44
CA GLN A 144 -14.88 2.85 -2.48
C GLN A 144 -13.86 3.68 -1.68
N LEU A 145 -13.14 4.59 -2.35
CA LEU A 145 -12.23 5.54 -1.71
C LEU A 145 -12.99 6.45 -0.73
N GLU A 146 -14.07 7.08 -1.18
CA GLU A 146 -14.90 7.97 -0.36
C GLU A 146 -15.43 7.27 0.89
N ALA A 147 -16.06 6.11 0.73
CA ALA A 147 -16.62 5.35 1.85
C ALA A 147 -15.53 4.88 2.84
N SER A 148 -14.34 4.51 2.35
CA SER A 148 -13.21 4.13 3.21
C SER A 148 -12.58 5.31 3.95
N LEU A 149 -12.76 6.55 3.47
CA LEU A 149 -12.20 7.76 4.08
C LEU A 149 -13.26 8.61 4.81
N GLU A 150 -14.50 8.15 4.90
CA GLU A 150 -15.61 8.90 5.53
C GLU A 150 -15.26 9.37 6.94
N LEU A 151 -14.71 8.48 7.77
CA LEU A 151 -14.32 8.83 9.15
C LEU A 151 -13.16 9.84 9.20
N VAL A 152 -12.25 9.80 8.24
CA VAL A 152 -11.17 10.80 8.13
C VAL A 152 -11.74 12.15 7.71
N ALA A 153 -12.69 12.16 6.78
CA ALA A 153 -13.36 13.38 6.32
C ALA A 153 -14.19 14.08 7.43
N GLN A 154 -14.63 13.33 8.43
CA GLN A 154 -15.36 13.86 9.59
C GLN A 154 -14.44 14.40 10.70
N MET A 155 -13.13 14.28 10.59
CA MET A 155 -12.18 14.82 11.57
C MET A 155 -12.09 16.35 11.50
N SER A 156 -11.52 16.97 12.53
CA SER A 156 -11.18 18.39 12.47
C SER A 156 -10.15 18.69 11.37
N PRO A 157 -10.10 19.90 10.80
CA PRO A 157 -9.17 20.25 9.73
C PRO A 157 -7.70 19.92 10.04
N ASP A 158 -7.25 20.18 11.27
CA ASP A 158 -5.89 19.87 11.69
C ASP A 158 -5.62 18.36 11.77
N ALA A 159 -6.61 17.57 12.21
CA ALA A 159 -6.51 16.11 12.24
C ALA A 159 -6.54 15.52 10.82
N GLN A 160 -7.39 16.06 9.92
CA GLN A 160 -7.39 15.70 8.50
C GLN A 160 -6.03 15.93 7.86
N LYS A 161 -5.45 17.11 8.06
CA LYS A 161 -4.13 17.46 7.52
C LYS A 161 -3.05 16.46 7.97
N LYS A 162 -3.06 16.09 9.26
CA LYS A 162 -2.12 15.09 9.81
C LYS A 162 -2.38 13.70 9.23
N ALA A 163 -3.65 13.30 9.06
CA ALA A 163 -4.04 12.03 8.48
C ALA A 163 -3.59 11.93 7.01
N LEU A 164 -3.86 12.96 6.21
CA LEU A 164 -3.50 13.01 4.78
C LEU A 164 -1.97 12.98 4.57
N ALA A 165 -1.20 13.58 5.46
CA ALA A 165 0.26 13.54 5.41
C ALA A 165 0.85 12.13 5.64
N GLN A 166 0.09 11.21 6.23
CA GLN A 166 0.50 9.83 6.48
C GLN A 166 -0.18 8.82 5.57
N LEU A 167 -1.31 9.17 4.97
CA LEU A 167 -2.09 8.28 4.11
C LEU A 167 -1.37 8.04 2.78
N VAL A 168 -1.41 6.79 2.33
CA VAL A 168 -1.02 6.37 0.99
C VAL A 168 -2.20 5.59 0.39
N ILE A 169 -2.46 5.75 -0.89
CA ILE A 169 -3.48 4.99 -1.61
C ILE A 169 -2.78 4.00 -2.54
N ALA A 170 -3.32 2.80 -2.69
CA ALA A 170 -2.90 1.85 -3.71
C ALA A 170 -4.08 1.53 -4.62
N TYR A 171 -3.94 1.82 -5.91
CA TYR A 171 -4.91 1.41 -6.92
C TYR A 171 -4.63 -0.01 -7.38
N GLU A 172 -5.57 -0.90 -7.14
CA GLU A 172 -5.53 -2.31 -7.50
C GLU A 172 -6.50 -2.62 -8.65
N PRO A 173 -6.07 -2.68 -9.93
CA PRO A 173 -6.89 -3.29 -10.98
C PRO A 173 -7.00 -4.79 -10.71
N VAL A 174 -8.01 -5.21 -9.92
CA VAL A 174 -8.13 -6.60 -9.42
C VAL A 174 -8.14 -7.62 -10.54
N TRP A 175 -8.69 -7.26 -11.70
CA TRP A 175 -8.70 -8.05 -12.92
C TRP A 175 -7.30 -8.31 -13.53
N ALA A 176 -6.29 -7.51 -13.12
CA ALA A 176 -4.90 -7.64 -13.58
C ALA A 176 -3.97 -8.23 -12.49
N ILE A 177 -4.48 -8.56 -11.29
CA ILE A 177 -3.65 -9.12 -10.21
C ILE A 177 -3.57 -10.64 -10.35
N GLY A 178 -2.37 -11.16 -10.61
CA GLY A 178 -2.15 -12.62 -10.69
C GLY A 178 -2.79 -13.33 -11.88
N THR A 179 -3.38 -12.60 -12.82
CA THR A 179 -4.08 -13.16 -13.98
C THR A 179 -3.23 -13.22 -15.25
N GLY A 180 -2.05 -12.61 -15.23
CA GLY A 180 -1.22 -12.39 -16.42
C GLY A 180 -1.68 -11.23 -17.31
N LYS A 181 -2.83 -10.61 -17.04
CA LYS A 181 -3.26 -9.37 -17.68
C LYS A 181 -2.49 -8.19 -17.09
N VAL A 182 -2.26 -7.16 -17.88
CA VAL A 182 -1.61 -5.92 -17.48
C VAL A 182 -2.52 -4.75 -17.84
N ALA A 183 -2.73 -3.82 -16.92
CA ALA A 183 -3.45 -2.58 -17.22
C ALA A 183 -2.61 -1.73 -18.18
N SER A 184 -3.25 -1.09 -19.16
CA SER A 184 -2.54 -0.19 -20.05
C SER A 184 -2.05 1.05 -19.27
N LEU A 185 -0.99 1.69 -19.76
CA LEU A 185 -0.49 2.93 -19.15
C LEU A 185 -1.56 4.02 -19.09
N LEU A 186 -2.43 4.08 -20.10
CA LEU A 186 -3.56 5.02 -20.13
C LEU A 186 -4.60 4.71 -19.05
N ASP A 187 -4.90 3.43 -18.80
CA ASP A 187 -5.82 3.03 -17.72
C ASP A 187 -5.26 3.40 -16.34
N ILE A 188 -3.96 3.16 -16.14
CA ILE A 188 -3.26 3.50 -14.88
C ILE A 188 -3.31 5.02 -14.68
N GLU A 189 -2.91 5.79 -15.68
CA GLU A 189 -2.85 7.25 -15.60
C GLU A 189 -4.24 7.85 -15.33
N ALA A 190 -5.26 7.41 -16.07
CA ALA A 190 -6.63 7.91 -15.94
C ALA A 190 -7.19 7.64 -14.52
N MET A 191 -7.02 6.42 -14.01
CA MET A 191 -7.52 6.08 -12.67
C MET A 191 -6.77 6.84 -11.58
N HIS A 192 -5.45 6.96 -11.65
CA HIS A 192 -4.67 7.75 -10.68
C HIS A 192 -5.09 9.21 -10.68
N GLN A 193 -5.32 9.82 -11.86
CA GLN A 193 -5.85 11.19 -11.97
C GLN A 193 -7.24 11.32 -11.36
N GLY A 194 -8.14 10.36 -11.63
CA GLY A 194 -9.49 10.32 -11.06
C GLY A 194 -9.48 10.21 -9.54
N LEU A 195 -8.58 9.43 -8.97
CA LEU A 195 -8.39 9.30 -7.52
C LEU A 195 -7.86 10.61 -6.90
N LEU A 196 -6.89 11.28 -7.54
CA LEU A 196 -6.40 12.59 -7.09
C LEU A 196 -7.52 13.63 -7.06
N GLN A 197 -8.30 13.73 -8.15
CA GLN A 197 -9.45 14.64 -8.23
C GLN A 197 -10.50 14.34 -7.15
N LYS A 198 -10.76 13.05 -6.89
CA LYS A 198 -11.69 12.65 -5.82
C LYS A 198 -11.18 13.04 -4.44
N MET A 199 -9.89 12.90 -4.16
CA MET A 199 -9.27 13.35 -2.92
C MET A 199 -9.38 14.88 -2.74
N GLU A 200 -9.12 15.66 -3.80
CA GLU A 200 -9.30 17.12 -3.78
C GLU A 200 -10.74 17.52 -3.46
N ALA A 201 -11.68 16.82 -4.08
CA ALA A 201 -13.11 17.07 -3.84
C ALA A 201 -13.55 16.71 -2.41
N LEU A 202 -13.04 15.60 -1.84
CA LEU A 202 -13.40 15.14 -0.51
C LEU A 202 -12.87 16.04 0.61
N PHE A 203 -11.66 16.57 0.46
CA PHE A 203 -10.98 17.30 1.53
C PHE A 203 -10.91 18.81 1.29
N GLY A 204 -11.40 19.31 0.15
CA GLY A 204 -11.43 20.74 -0.16
C GLY A 204 -10.05 21.38 -0.26
N VAL A 205 -9.03 20.58 -0.43
CA VAL A 205 -7.64 21.03 -0.58
C VAL A 205 -7.20 20.75 -2.01
N GLN A 206 -6.60 21.73 -2.68
CA GLN A 206 -5.70 21.38 -3.76
C GLN A 206 -4.64 20.49 -3.13
N LEU A 207 -4.61 19.22 -3.54
CA LEU A 207 -3.60 18.29 -3.03
C LEU A 207 -2.24 18.91 -3.30
N PRO A 208 -1.49 19.12 -2.24
CA PRO A 208 -0.42 20.09 -2.24
C PRO A 208 0.72 19.60 -3.12
N GLU A 209 1.73 20.44 -3.23
CA GLU A 209 3.10 20.08 -3.56
C GLU A 209 3.57 18.75 -2.94
N ALA A 210 2.90 18.24 -1.89
CA ALA A 210 3.03 16.90 -1.30
C ALA A 210 1.66 16.18 -1.24
N GLY A 211 1.04 15.90 -2.40
CA GLY A 211 -0.24 15.15 -2.48
C GLY A 211 -0.17 13.79 -1.79
N VAL A 212 -1.34 13.24 -1.45
CA VAL A 212 -1.44 11.85 -0.96
C VAL A 212 -0.84 10.94 -2.04
N PRO A 213 0.23 10.17 -1.76
CA PRO A 213 0.85 9.32 -2.77
C PRO A 213 -0.13 8.25 -3.23
N ILE A 214 -0.20 8.02 -4.55
CA ILE A 214 -0.99 6.93 -5.13
C ILE A 214 -0.06 5.94 -5.80
N LEU A 215 -0.07 4.70 -5.29
CA LEU A 215 0.74 3.60 -5.79
C LEU A 215 -0.05 2.80 -6.82
N TYR A 216 0.64 2.29 -7.81
CA TYR A 216 0.07 1.28 -8.70
C TYR A 216 0.21 -0.11 -8.08
N GLY A 217 -0.92 -0.78 -7.84
CA GLY A 217 -1.03 -2.10 -7.19
C GLY A 217 -1.35 -3.25 -8.15
N GLY A 218 -1.22 -3.06 -9.46
CA GLY A 218 -1.36 -4.13 -10.44
C GLY A 218 -0.11 -4.97 -10.61
N SER A 219 0.00 -5.69 -11.73
CA SER A 219 1.15 -6.54 -12.02
C SER A 219 2.37 -5.69 -12.40
N VAL A 220 3.27 -5.49 -11.42
CA VAL A 220 4.56 -4.81 -11.61
C VAL A 220 5.70 -5.83 -11.57
N ASN A 221 6.61 -5.72 -12.51
CA ASN A 221 7.84 -6.51 -12.59
C ASN A 221 8.97 -5.64 -13.17
N ASP A 222 10.17 -6.17 -13.24
CA ASP A 222 11.38 -5.51 -13.77
C ASP A 222 11.24 -5.02 -15.21
N ALA A 223 10.45 -5.72 -16.04
CA ALA A 223 10.27 -5.36 -17.45
C ALA A 223 9.31 -4.18 -17.67
N ASN A 224 8.32 -3.95 -16.77
CA ASN A 224 7.30 -2.91 -16.94
C ASN A 224 7.36 -1.78 -15.89
N ALA A 225 8.20 -1.93 -14.86
CA ALA A 225 8.28 -0.95 -13.78
C ALA A 225 8.70 0.44 -14.26
N ALA A 226 9.65 0.53 -15.21
CA ALA A 226 10.14 1.81 -15.71
C ALA A 226 9.03 2.64 -16.37
N ASP A 227 8.13 2.00 -17.10
CA ASP A 227 7.03 2.64 -17.81
C ASP A 227 5.93 3.08 -16.81
N SER A 228 5.48 2.17 -15.95
CA SER A 228 4.41 2.48 -14.99
C SER A 228 4.84 3.51 -13.94
N LEU A 229 6.06 3.42 -13.41
CA LEU A 229 6.64 4.39 -12.48
C LEU A 229 7.03 5.72 -13.17
N GLY A 230 7.10 5.75 -14.49
CA GLY A 230 7.32 6.95 -15.29
C GLY A 230 6.09 7.83 -15.47
N LEU A 231 4.89 7.34 -15.16
CA LEU A 231 3.66 8.11 -15.26
C LEU A 231 3.59 9.18 -14.18
N LYS A 232 3.27 10.42 -14.56
CA LYS A 232 3.25 11.57 -13.66
C LYS A 232 2.40 11.40 -12.39
N PRO A 233 1.17 10.82 -12.44
CA PRO A 233 0.35 10.69 -11.26
C PRO A 233 0.70 9.45 -10.40
N VAL A 234 1.69 8.64 -10.80
CA VAL A 234 2.10 7.44 -10.08
C VAL A 234 3.22 7.77 -9.10
N SER A 235 2.98 7.55 -7.81
CA SER A 235 3.93 7.85 -6.73
C SER A 235 4.75 6.63 -6.29
N GLY A 236 4.57 5.48 -6.95
CA GLY A 236 5.26 4.24 -6.61
C GLY A 236 4.44 3.00 -6.94
N ALA A 237 4.78 1.87 -6.32
CA ALA A 237 4.12 0.60 -6.56
C ALA A 237 3.85 -0.20 -5.28
N LEU A 238 2.73 -0.91 -5.26
CA LEU A 238 2.45 -2.00 -4.32
C LEU A 238 2.68 -3.33 -5.06
N VAL A 239 3.82 -3.95 -4.82
CA VAL A 239 4.35 -5.08 -5.58
C VAL A 239 3.99 -6.40 -4.87
N GLY A 240 3.31 -7.31 -5.57
CA GLY A 240 2.99 -8.65 -5.06
C GLY A 240 4.09 -9.67 -5.38
N GLY A 241 3.84 -10.60 -6.30
CA GLY A 241 4.72 -11.74 -6.59
C GLY A 241 6.18 -11.42 -6.90
N ALA A 242 6.48 -10.29 -7.53
CA ALA A 242 7.86 -9.86 -7.77
C ALA A 242 8.59 -9.51 -6.46
N SER A 243 7.89 -9.13 -5.38
CA SER A 243 8.49 -8.84 -4.08
C SER A 243 8.97 -10.08 -3.33
N LEU A 244 8.64 -11.28 -3.81
CA LEU A 244 9.13 -12.56 -3.29
C LEU A 244 10.43 -13.04 -3.93
N LYS A 245 10.95 -12.29 -4.88
CA LYS A 245 12.19 -12.58 -5.60
C LYS A 245 13.17 -11.43 -5.36
N PRO A 246 14.26 -11.62 -4.60
CA PRO A 246 15.18 -10.54 -4.23
C PRO A 246 15.62 -9.71 -5.44
N ASP A 247 16.17 -10.36 -6.47
CA ASP A 247 16.69 -9.66 -7.66
C ASP A 247 15.62 -8.82 -8.38
N ALA A 248 14.42 -9.39 -8.56
CA ALA A 248 13.32 -8.69 -9.22
C ALA A 248 12.83 -7.50 -8.40
N PHE A 249 12.70 -7.66 -7.08
CA PHE A 249 12.25 -6.56 -6.22
C PHE A 249 13.30 -5.44 -6.13
N LEU A 250 14.57 -5.79 -5.94
CA LEU A 250 15.66 -4.81 -5.92
C LEU A 250 15.83 -4.10 -7.26
N SER A 251 15.60 -4.79 -8.39
CA SER A 251 15.56 -4.15 -9.71
C SER A 251 14.48 -3.07 -9.79
N ILE A 252 13.27 -3.35 -9.28
CA ILE A 252 12.18 -2.34 -9.21
C ILE A 252 12.58 -1.16 -8.32
N CYS A 253 13.21 -1.42 -7.16
CA CYS A 253 13.71 -0.38 -6.26
C CYS A 253 14.75 0.51 -6.95
N HIS A 254 15.72 -0.07 -7.64
CA HIS A 254 16.73 0.69 -8.40
C HIS A 254 16.15 1.49 -9.56
N ILE A 255 15.07 1.03 -10.19
CA ILE A 255 14.34 1.82 -11.20
C ILE A 255 13.68 3.03 -10.55
N ALA A 256 13.08 2.86 -9.37
CA ALA A 256 12.44 3.94 -8.62
C ALA A 256 13.42 4.98 -8.07
N ASP A 257 14.63 4.55 -7.69
CA ASP A 257 15.71 5.44 -7.22
C ASP A 257 16.14 6.49 -8.25
N LYS A 258 15.91 6.22 -9.52
CA LYS A 258 16.33 7.10 -10.64
C LYS A 258 15.23 8.10 -11.07
N LYS A 259 14.09 8.10 -10.37
CA LYS A 259 12.93 8.95 -10.67
C LYS A 259 12.79 10.08 -9.64
#